data_31475e96eb718aaf7c21d0acb3ee99a7
#
_entry.id   31475e96eb718aaf7c21d0acb3ee99a7
#
_cell.length_a   1.000
_cell.length_b   1.000
_cell.length_c   1.000
_cell.angle_alpha   90.00
_cell.angle_beta   90.00
_cell.angle_gamma   90.00
#
_symmetry.space_group_name_H-M   'P 1'
#
loop_
_entity.id
_entity.type
_entity.pdbx_description
1 polymer ?
#
loop_
_entity_poly.entity_id
_entity_poly.type
_entity_poly.pdbx_seq_one_letter_code
_entity_poly.pdbx_strand_id
1 'polypeptide(L)'
;MGFNCGIVGLPNVGKSTLFNALTKSGIAAENFPFCTIEPNSGIVPMPDARLDALAAIVKPERVLPTTMEFVDIAGLVAGASKGEGLGNKFLANIRETDAIAHVVRCFEDDNVIHVANSVDPKRDIEIIDLELIMADLESCEKQLQRVARTAKGGDKEAVAQKNLLEKLIPHLTEAKPARSLLKSLGDEEKKLARTFHLLTTKPVMYIANVAEDGFENNPHLDVVKAIAEEEGALVVPVCNKIEAEIAELDDAEEMQMFLESMGMEEPGLNRVIRAGYQLLNLQTYFTAGVKEVRAWTVKVGATAPQAAGVIHTDFEKGFIRAEVIAYDDFIQFKGEAGAKEAGKWRLEGKDYIVKDGDVMHFRFNV
;
A
#
# COMPACT_ATOMS: atom_id res chain seq x y z
N MET A 1 -1.91 -12.28 7.68
CA MET A 1 -1.07 -11.08 7.84
C MET A 1 -1.65 -10.01 6.92
N GLY A 2 -2.05 -8.87 7.47
CA GLY A 2 -2.49 -7.72 6.68
C GLY A 2 -1.29 -7.07 6.00
N PHE A 3 -1.56 -6.33 4.92
CA PHE A 3 -0.58 -5.47 4.28
C PHE A 3 -0.67 -4.08 4.92
N ASN A 4 0.47 -3.47 5.22
CA ASN A 4 0.52 -2.18 5.88
C ASN A 4 1.34 -1.13 5.12
N CYS A 5 0.91 0.12 5.28
CA CYS A 5 1.55 1.28 4.67
C CYS A 5 1.93 2.28 5.77
N GLY A 6 3.22 2.60 5.87
CA GLY A 6 3.71 3.58 6.82
C GLY A 6 3.52 5.00 6.30
N ILE A 7 2.83 5.84 7.06
CA ILE A 7 2.66 7.25 6.73
C ILE A 7 3.84 8.03 7.32
N VAL A 8 4.59 8.69 6.45
CA VAL A 8 5.73 9.53 6.82
C VAL A 8 5.54 10.95 6.31
N GLY A 9 6.22 11.90 6.90
CA GLY A 9 6.22 13.29 6.46
C GLY A 9 6.90 14.19 7.49
N LEU A 10 7.35 15.35 7.05
CA LEU A 10 7.88 16.39 7.93
C LEU A 10 6.78 16.95 8.85
N PRO A 11 7.13 17.63 9.94
CA PRO A 11 6.15 18.33 10.77
C PRO A 11 5.35 19.36 9.96
N ASN A 12 4.07 19.53 10.28
CA ASN A 12 3.16 20.52 9.69
C ASN A 12 2.85 20.38 8.19
N VAL A 13 3.03 19.17 7.63
CA VAL A 13 2.63 18.86 6.24
C VAL A 13 1.21 18.31 6.12
N GLY A 14 0.52 18.08 7.26
CA GLY A 14 -0.83 17.52 7.30
C GLY A 14 -0.89 16.02 7.57
N LYS A 15 0.21 15.39 7.98
CA LYS A 15 0.30 13.95 8.24
C LYS A 15 -0.73 13.48 9.29
N SER A 16 -0.79 14.12 10.43
CA SER A 16 -1.73 13.75 11.52
C SER A 16 -3.19 13.98 11.11
N THR A 17 -3.47 15.05 10.36
CA THR A 17 -4.81 15.32 9.82
C THR A 17 -5.27 14.19 8.90
N LEU A 18 -4.39 13.76 7.99
CA LEU A 18 -4.65 12.64 7.08
C LEU A 18 -4.90 11.34 7.87
N PHE A 19 -4.01 11.02 8.81
CA PHE A 19 -4.12 9.79 9.60
C PHE A 19 -5.43 9.77 10.42
N ASN A 20 -5.78 10.88 11.05
CA ASN A 20 -7.03 10.99 11.82
C ASN A 20 -8.26 10.83 10.92
N ALA A 21 -8.26 11.43 9.72
CA ALA A 21 -9.35 11.28 8.77
C ALA A 21 -9.48 9.83 8.26
N LEU A 22 -8.36 9.16 7.96
CA LEU A 22 -8.33 7.75 7.60
C LEU A 22 -8.88 6.85 8.71
N THR A 23 -8.51 7.08 9.95
CA THR A 23 -8.91 6.24 11.09
C THR A 23 -10.33 6.50 11.54
N LYS A 24 -10.87 7.73 11.38
CA LYS A 24 -12.29 8.03 11.64
C LYS A 24 -13.21 7.36 10.63
N SER A 25 -12.84 7.37 9.36
CA SER A 25 -13.59 6.68 8.31
C SER A 25 -13.44 5.15 8.39
N GLY A 26 -12.52 4.66 9.24
CA GLY A 26 -12.32 3.25 9.51
C GLY A 26 -13.43 2.67 10.38
N ILE A 27 -13.82 1.44 10.09
CA ILE A 27 -14.73 0.67 10.96
C ILE A 27 -13.95 0.32 12.24
N ALA A 28 -14.61 0.41 13.40
CA ALA A 28 -14.01 -0.01 14.65
C ALA A 28 -13.38 -1.40 14.50
N ALA A 29 -12.11 -1.54 14.84
CA ALA A 29 -11.33 -2.77 14.64
C ALA A 29 -11.94 -4.00 15.32
N GLU A 30 -12.83 -3.80 16.27
CA GLU A 30 -13.65 -4.83 16.95
C GLU A 30 -14.52 -5.66 15.99
N ASN A 31 -14.84 -5.10 14.81
CA ASN A 31 -15.64 -5.77 13.79
C ASN A 31 -14.85 -6.70 12.87
N PHE A 32 -13.51 -6.69 12.96
CA PHE A 32 -12.65 -7.56 12.15
C PHE A 32 -12.00 -8.63 13.03
N PRO A 33 -12.30 -9.92 12.79
CA PRO A 33 -11.64 -11.01 13.51
C PRO A 33 -10.13 -11.01 13.19
N PHE A 34 -9.32 -11.14 14.25
CA PHE A 34 -7.85 -11.23 14.19
C PHE A 34 -7.07 -9.92 13.98
N CYS A 35 -7.67 -8.75 14.18
CA CYS A 35 -6.95 -7.47 14.18
C CYS A 35 -6.49 -7.12 15.58
N THR A 36 -5.18 -7.00 15.78
CA THR A 36 -4.58 -6.40 16.99
C THR A 36 -4.43 -4.90 16.72
N ILE A 37 -4.99 -4.06 17.58
CA ILE A 37 -4.84 -2.60 17.47
C ILE A 37 -3.51 -2.26 18.13
N GLU A 38 -2.54 -1.80 17.34
CA GLU A 38 -1.34 -1.18 17.87
C GLU A 38 -1.54 0.34 17.99
N PRO A 39 -0.90 0.98 18.98
CA PRO A 39 -0.90 2.44 19.04
C PRO A 39 -0.34 3.02 17.74
N ASN A 40 -1.03 4.00 17.16
CA ASN A 40 -0.68 4.66 15.89
C ASN A 40 -0.89 3.77 14.63
N SER A 41 -1.71 2.74 14.68
CA SER A 41 -2.19 2.05 13.49
C SER A 41 -3.69 2.24 13.29
N GLY A 42 -4.12 2.29 12.04
CA GLY A 42 -5.51 2.42 11.64
C GLY A 42 -5.86 1.43 10.55
N ILE A 43 -6.91 0.64 10.77
CA ILE A 43 -7.41 -0.33 9.80
C ILE A 43 -8.58 0.32 9.07
N VAL A 44 -8.48 0.40 7.75
CA VAL A 44 -9.49 1.02 6.89
C VAL A 44 -10.05 0.02 5.89
N PRO A 45 -11.37 0.02 5.64
CA PRO A 45 -11.95 -0.85 4.62
C PRO A 45 -11.54 -0.38 3.23
N MET A 46 -11.29 -1.33 2.33
CA MET A 46 -11.06 -1.06 0.92
C MET A 46 -12.39 -0.72 0.25
N PRO A 47 -12.55 0.48 -0.34
CA PRO A 47 -13.76 0.85 -1.06
C PRO A 47 -13.85 0.04 -2.36
N ASP A 48 -14.88 -0.81 -2.46
CA ASP A 48 -15.12 -1.66 -3.62
C ASP A 48 -16.63 -1.87 -3.85
N ALA A 49 -17.19 -1.16 -4.82
CA ALA A 49 -18.60 -1.24 -5.18
C ALA A 49 -19.04 -2.63 -5.64
N ARG A 50 -18.09 -3.49 -6.06
CA ARG A 50 -18.38 -4.86 -6.50
C ARG A 50 -18.90 -5.72 -5.33
N LEU A 51 -18.41 -5.46 -4.12
CA LEU A 51 -18.84 -6.16 -2.92
C LEU A 51 -20.33 -5.93 -2.66
N ASP A 52 -20.79 -4.67 -2.76
CA ASP A 52 -22.19 -4.30 -2.56
C ASP A 52 -23.10 -4.88 -3.66
N ALA A 53 -22.62 -4.88 -4.90
CA ALA A 53 -23.34 -5.45 -6.04
C ALA A 53 -23.53 -6.98 -5.87
N LEU A 54 -22.51 -7.70 -5.41
CA LEU A 54 -22.62 -9.12 -5.09
C LEU A 54 -23.60 -9.36 -3.93
N ALA A 55 -23.51 -8.55 -2.88
CA ALA A 55 -24.41 -8.63 -1.72
C ALA A 55 -25.87 -8.38 -2.09
N ALA A 56 -26.15 -7.47 -3.02
CA ALA A 56 -27.50 -7.19 -3.51
C ALA A 56 -28.14 -8.42 -4.20
N ILE A 57 -27.35 -9.25 -4.87
CA ILE A 57 -27.80 -10.48 -5.52
C ILE A 57 -27.97 -11.62 -4.52
N VAL A 58 -26.94 -11.85 -3.69
CA VAL A 58 -26.85 -13.01 -2.79
C VAL A 58 -27.72 -12.81 -1.54
N LYS A 59 -27.87 -11.57 -1.07
CA LYS A 59 -28.58 -11.17 0.16
C LYS A 59 -28.06 -11.95 1.39
N PRO A 60 -26.76 -11.82 1.69
CA PRO A 60 -26.13 -12.57 2.77
C PRO A 60 -26.51 -12.01 4.15
N GLU A 61 -26.23 -12.80 5.20
CA GLU A 61 -26.39 -12.34 6.59
C GLU A 61 -25.36 -11.24 6.94
N ARG A 62 -24.18 -11.26 6.31
CA ARG A 62 -23.13 -10.27 6.52
C ARG A 62 -22.27 -10.03 5.27
N VAL A 63 -21.71 -8.82 5.20
CA VAL A 63 -20.82 -8.37 4.13
C VAL A 63 -19.51 -7.91 4.75
N LEU A 64 -18.37 -8.43 4.28
CA LEU A 64 -17.06 -8.13 4.81
C LEU A 64 -16.13 -7.63 3.71
N PRO A 65 -15.71 -6.34 3.74
CA PRO A 65 -14.71 -5.82 2.83
C PRO A 65 -13.30 -6.36 3.17
N THR A 66 -12.36 -6.18 2.25
CA THR A 66 -10.94 -6.26 2.59
C THR A 66 -10.54 -5.00 3.35
N THR A 67 -9.41 -5.07 4.02
CA THR A 67 -8.88 -3.94 4.79
C THR A 67 -7.43 -3.68 4.44
N MET A 68 -7.01 -2.44 4.64
CA MET A 68 -5.64 -2.01 4.59
C MET A 68 -5.28 -1.35 5.92
N GLU A 69 -4.09 -1.59 6.41
CA GLU A 69 -3.56 -0.96 7.61
C GLU A 69 -2.67 0.23 7.24
N PHE A 70 -2.91 1.37 7.88
CA PHE A 70 -2.01 2.51 7.84
C PHE A 70 -1.38 2.71 9.21
N VAL A 71 -0.07 2.92 9.22
CA VAL A 71 0.71 3.12 10.45
C VAL A 71 1.24 4.55 10.45
N ASP A 72 0.86 5.35 11.46
CA ASP A 72 1.42 6.68 11.64
C ASP A 72 2.84 6.58 12.21
N ILE A 73 3.81 6.86 11.37
CA ILE A 73 5.21 6.85 11.77
C ILE A 73 5.58 8.24 12.29
N ALA A 74 5.96 8.31 13.57
CA ALA A 74 6.34 9.56 14.21
C ALA A 74 7.37 10.34 13.37
N GLY A 75 7.12 11.65 13.22
CA GLY A 75 7.86 12.49 12.29
C GLY A 75 9.36 12.46 12.47
N LEU A 76 10.07 12.54 11.36
CA LEU A 76 11.52 12.65 11.30
C LEU A 76 11.95 14.02 11.86
N VAL A 77 12.91 14.01 12.75
CA VAL A 77 13.71 15.21 13.08
C VAL A 77 15.02 15.08 12.31
N ALA A 78 15.44 16.13 11.62
CA ALA A 78 16.68 16.14 10.85
C ALA A 78 17.86 15.65 11.70
N GLY A 79 18.67 14.71 11.18
CA GLY A 79 19.78 14.10 11.90
C GLY A 79 19.46 12.75 12.55
N ALA A 80 18.33 12.16 12.26
CA ALA A 80 17.86 10.88 12.80
C ALA A 80 18.83 9.71 12.56
N SER A 81 19.56 9.71 11.45
CA SER A 81 20.57 8.68 11.11
C SER A 81 21.81 8.72 11.99
N LYS A 82 22.07 9.82 12.69
CA LYS A 82 23.28 10.00 13.54
C LYS A 82 23.12 9.46 14.98
N GLY A 83 22.09 8.67 15.26
CA GLY A 83 22.10 7.78 16.42
C GLY A 83 21.46 8.30 17.70
N GLU A 84 20.70 9.39 17.69
CA GLU A 84 19.96 9.82 18.86
C GLU A 84 18.50 9.34 18.82
N GLY A 85 18.21 8.37 19.67
CA GLY A 85 16.92 7.76 20.08
C GLY A 85 15.71 7.78 19.15
N LEU A 86 15.22 8.93 18.72
CA LEU A 86 14.02 9.07 17.88
C LEU A 86 14.23 8.62 16.43
N GLY A 87 15.42 8.83 15.88
CA GLY A 87 15.72 8.41 14.51
C GLY A 87 15.79 6.90 14.33
N ASN A 88 16.37 6.20 15.29
CA ASN A 88 16.41 4.74 15.27
C ASN A 88 15.00 4.14 15.35
N LYS A 89 14.10 4.76 16.12
CA LYS A 89 12.70 4.34 16.21
C LYS A 89 11.95 4.58 14.89
N PHE A 90 12.16 5.72 14.25
CA PHE A 90 11.62 6.03 12.94
C PHE A 90 12.02 4.99 11.89
N LEU A 91 13.33 4.69 11.79
CA LEU A 91 13.85 3.70 10.86
C LEU A 91 13.35 2.29 11.17
N ALA A 92 13.21 1.91 12.45
CA ALA A 92 12.66 0.62 12.86
C ALA A 92 11.20 0.49 12.43
N ASN A 93 10.39 1.51 12.66
CA ASN A 93 8.97 1.49 12.26
C ASN A 93 8.83 1.38 10.73
N ILE A 94 9.66 2.08 9.95
CA ILE A 94 9.64 1.92 8.48
C ILE A 94 10.02 0.50 8.06
N ARG A 95 10.98 -0.15 8.74
CA ARG A 95 11.36 -1.54 8.42
C ARG A 95 10.18 -2.51 8.52
N GLU A 96 9.26 -2.28 9.43
CA GLU A 96 8.10 -3.12 9.68
C GLU A 96 6.95 -2.91 8.68
N THR A 97 6.99 -1.85 7.87
CA THR A 97 5.95 -1.57 6.87
C THR A 97 6.27 -2.20 5.51
N ASP A 98 5.22 -2.50 4.73
CA ASP A 98 5.35 -3.05 3.38
C ASP A 98 5.56 -1.97 2.31
N ALA A 99 5.03 -0.76 2.54
CA ALA A 99 5.13 0.40 1.66
C ALA A 99 5.18 1.70 2.45
N ILE A 100 5.56 2.78 1.80
CA ILE A 100 5.65 4.12 2.37
C ILE A 100 4.65 5.05 1.68
N ALA A 101 3.81 5.71 2.47
CA ALA A 101 2.96 6.83 2.06
C ALA A 101 3.59 8.13 2.56
N HIS A 102 4.23 8.87 1.69
CA HIS A 102 4.93 10.10 2.02
C HIS A 102 4.03 11.31 1.80
N VAL A 103 3.60 11.94 2.90
CA VAL A 103 2.78 13.16 2.87
C VAL A 103 3.67 14.35 2.61
N VAL A 104 3.35 15.09 1.55
CA VAL A 104 4.11 16.27 1.09
C VAL A 104 3.19 17.48 1.01
N ARG A 105 3.60 18.58 1.60
CA ARG A 105 2.84 19.82 1.56
C ARG A 105 2.98 20.50 0.20
N CYS A 106 1.84 20.73 -0.47
CA CYS A 106 1.75 21.36 -1.78
C CYS A 106 0.78 22.57 -1.77
N PHE A 107 0.74 23.33 -0.68
CA PHE A 107 -0.08 24.52 -0.51
C PHE A 107 0.63 25.58 0.33
N GLU A 108 0.32 26.83 0.09
CA GLU A 108 0.75 27.96 0.90
C GLU A 108 -0.34 28.32 1.92
N ASP A 109 0.04 28.52 3.17
CA ASP A 109 -0.85 29.02 4.23
C ASP A 109 0.00 29.71 5.30
N ASP A 110 -0.19 31.02 5.45
CA ASP A 110 0.57 31.85 6.41
C ASP A 110 0.29 31.47 7.87
N ASN A 111 -0.85 30.84 8.14
CA ASN A 111 -1.22 30.39 9.50
C ASN A 111 -0.58 29.05 9.87
N VAL A 112 -0.04 28.31 8.91
CA VAL A 112 0.62 27.02 9.13
C VAL A 112 2.10 27.15 8.80
N ILE A 113 2.90 27.35 9.86
CA ILE A 113 4.35 27.53 9.70
C ILE A 113 4.98 26.21 9.24
N HIS A 114 5.70 26.27 8.10
CA HIS A 114 6.54 25.17 7.67
C HIS A 114 7.85 25.15 8.48
N VAL A 115 8.37 23.97 8.81
CA VAL A 115 9.61 23.82 9.62
C VAL A 115 10.83 24.50 8.99
N ALA A 116 10.85 24.65 7.68
CA ALA A 116 11.91 25.34 6.92
C ALA A 116 11.52 26.79 6.50
N ASN A 117 10.45 27.35 7.03
CA ASN A 117 9.90 28.68 6.71
C ASN A 117 9.55 28.91 5.24
N SER A 118 9.45 27.86 4.43
CA SER A 118 9.03 27.92 3.02
C SER A 118 8.50 26.57 2.58
N VAL A 119 7.55 26.54 1.66
CA VAL A 119 7.04 25.32 1.05
C VAL A 119 7.95 24.95 -0.12
N ASP A 120 8.59 23.78 -0.02
CA ASP A 120 9.45 23.24 -1.07
C ASP A 120 9.33 21.70 -1.06
N PRO A 121 8.43 21.14 -1.87
CA PRO A 121 8.19 19.70 -1.92
C PRO A 121 9.43 18.87 -2.24
N LYS A 122 10.31 19.35 -3.11
CA LYS A 122 11.54 18.66 -3.48
C LYS A 122 12.46 18.50 -2.27
N ARG A 123 12.74 19.60 -1.59
CA ARG A 123 13.56 19.58 -0.37
C ARG A 123 12.96 18.67 0.70
N ASP A 124 11.65 18.73 0.89
CA ASP A 124 10.96 17.95 1.92
C ASP A 124 11.05 16.44 1.64
N ILE A 125 10.94 16.04 0.37
CA ILE A 125 11.15 14.66 -0.06
C ILE A 125 12.60 14.25 0.14
N GLU A 126 13.55 15.06 -0.31
CA GLU A 126 14.99 14.79 -0.22
C GLU A 126 15.46 14.61 1.25
N ILE A 127 14.89 15.36 2.21
CA ILE A 127 15.24 15.22 3.63
C ILE A 127 14.89 13.81 4.14
N ILE A 128 13.70 13.30 3.85
CA ILE A 128 13.29 11.96 4.29
C ILE A 128 14.07 10.88 3.54
N ASP A 129 14.19 11.01 2.23
CA ASP A 129 14.94 10.05 1.41
C ASP A 129 16.40 9.96 1.85
N LEU A 130 17.03 11.09 2.16
CA LEU A 130 18.43 11.10 2.60
C LEU A 130 18.65 10.29 3.88
N GLU A 131 17.75 10.39 4.86
CA GLU A 131 17.85 9.61 6.10
C GLU A 131 17.71 8.10 5.84
N LEU A 132 16.79 7.71 4.95
CA LEU A 132 16.64 6.32 4.55
C LEU A 132 17.83 5.79 3.76
N ILE A 133 18.36 6.62 2.85
CA ILE A 133 19.54 6.30 2.02
C ILE A 133 20.78 6.12 2.90
N MET A 134 21.00 6.98 3.88
CA MET A 134 22.13 6.86 4.80
C MET A 134 22.08 5.57 5.62
N ALA A 135 20.89 5.18 6.09
CA ALA A 135 20.71 3.91 6.80
C ALA A 135 20.96 2.71 5.89
N ASP A 136 20.54 2.78 4.63
CA ASP A 136 20.78 1.72 3.63
C ASP A 136 22.24 1.64 3.25
N LEU A 137 22.93 2.77 3.08
CA LEU A 137 24.36 2.83 2.76
C LEU A 137 25.18 2.14 3.86
N GLU A 138 24.92 2.48 5.13
CA GLU A 138 25.59 1.82 6.26
C GLU A 138 25.32 0.31 6.28
N SER A 139 24.08 -0.10 6.00
CA SER A 139 23.71 -1.52 5.90
C SER A 139 24.45 -2.23 4.76
N CYS A 140 24.52 -1.63 3.57
CA CYS A 140 25.22 -2.18 2.41
C CYS A 140 26.71 -2.33 2.67
N GLU A 141 27.36 -1.34 3.28
CA GLU A 141 28.79 -1.38 3.61
C GLU A 141 29.10 -2.51 4.60
N LYS A 142 28.29 -2.66 5.66
CA LYS A 142 28.43 -3.78 6.62
C LYS A 142 28.24 -5.14 5.95
N GLN A 143 27.26 -5.26 5.07
CA GLN A 143 26.99 -6.50 4.34
C GLN A 143 28.17 -6.81 3.38
N LEU A 144 28.70 -5.82 2.67
CA LEU A 144 29.84 -5.99 1.77
C LEU A 144 31.07 -6.52 2.54
N GLN A 145 31.38 -5.96 3.71
CA GLN A 145 32.49 -6.43 4.55
C GLN A 145 32.33 -7.91 4.94
N ARG A 146 31.11 -8.35 5.23
CA ARG A 146 30.80 -9.76 5.59
C ARG A 146 30.99 -10.70 4.41
N VAL A 147 30.38 -10.37 3.24
CA VAL A 147 30.40 -11.26 2.09
C VAL A 147 31.73 -11.27 1.34
N ALA A 148 32.54 -10.21 1.46
CA ALA A 148 33.80 -10.09 0.74
C ALA A 148 34.78 -11.24 1.02
N ARG A 149 34.81 -11.75 2.24
CA ARG A 149 35.66 -12.91 2.62
C ARG A 149 35.18 -14.19 1.94
N THR A 150 33.90 -14.47 2.01
CA THR A 150 33.26 -15.68 1.42
C THR A 150 33.36 -15.64 -0.11
N ALA A 151 33.15 -14.46 -0.71
CA ALA A 151 33.29 -14.26 -2.15
C ALA A 151 34.71 -14.55 -2.68
N LYS A 152 35.76 -14.24 -1.90
CA LYS A 152 37.16 -14.61 -2.23
C LYS A 152 37.37 -16.13 -2.28
N GLY A 153 36.59 -16.89 -1.53
CA GLY A 153 36.57 -18.37 -1.55
C GLY A 153 35.87 -18.97 -2.77
N GLY A 154 35.32 -18.16 -3.69
CA GLY A 154 34.64 -18.62 -4.90
C GLY A 154 33.19 -19.06 -4.70
N ASP A 155 32.58 -18.76 -3.55
CA ASP A 155 31.14 -19.00 -3.33
C ASP A 155 30.30 -18.13 -4.28
N LYS A 156 29.49 -18.78 -5.11
CA LYS A 156 28.73 -18.12 -6.19
C LYS A 156 27.71 -17.11 -5.66
N GLU A 157 27.04 -17.43 -4.56
CA GLU A 157 26.04 -16.56 -3.96
C GLU A 157 26.70 -15.32 -3.36
N ALA A 158 27.78 -15.51 -2.60
CA ALA A 158 28.55 -14.40 -2.04
C ALA A 158 29.15 -13.49 -3.13
N VAL A 159 29.59 -14.04 -4.26
CA VAL A 159 30.05 -13.24 -5.41
C VAL A 159 28.91 -12.42 -6.01
N ALA A 160 27.72 -13.00 -6.19
CA ALA A 160 26.56 -12.28 -6.69
C ALA A 160 26.13 -11.15 -5.74
N GLN A 161 26.09 -11.42 -4.42
CA GLN A 161 25.79 -10.41 -3.39
C GLN A 161 26.82 -9.28 -3.43
N LYS A 162 28.11 -9.60 -3.47
CA LYS A 162 29.18 -8.60 -3.56
C LYS A 162 29.03 -7.72 -4.78
N ASN A 163 28.81 -8.29 -5.96
CA ASN A 163 28.66 -7.54 -7.20
C ASN A 163 27.45 -6.58 -7.15
N LEU A 164 26.34 -7.00 -6.57
CA LEU A 164 25.17 -6.14 -6.41
C LEU A 164 25.41 -5.02 -5.39
N LEU A 165 26.05 -5.31 -4.26
CA LEU A 165 26.41 -4.30 -3.26
C LEU A 165 27.39 -3.26 -3.83
N GLU A 166 28.33 -3.67 -4.68
CA GLU A 166 29.26 -2.76 -5.37
C GLU A 166 28.56 -1.85 -6.41
N LYS A 167 27.34 -2.19 -6.86
CA LYS A 167 26.48 -1.30 -7.66
C LYS A 167 25.63 -0.38 -6.77
N LEU A 168 25.11 -0.90 -5.67
CA LEU A 168 24.22 -0.18 -4.76
C LEU A 168 24.96 0.93 -3.99
N ILE A 169 26.15 0.65 -3.46
CA ILE A 169 26.88 1.60 -2.62
C ILE A 169 27.18 2.92 -3.36
N PRO A 170 27.76 2.95 -4.58
CA PRO A 170 27.96 4.19 -5.31
C PRO A 170 26.64 4.94 -5.57
N HIS A 171 25.57 4.23 -5.93
CA HIS A 171 24.27 4.81 -6.20
C HIS A 171 23.67 5.50 -4.97
N LEU A 172 23.73 4.85 -3.80
CA LEU A 172 23.30 5.42 -2.53
C LEU A 172 24.21 6.59 -2.09
N THR A 173 25.51 6.51 -2.37
CA THR A 173 26.47 7.61 -2.09
C THR A 173 26.15 8.88 -2.88
N GLU A 174 25.56 8.74 -4.07
CA GLU A 174 25.04 9.86 -4.88
C GLU A 174 23.68 10.38 -4.37
N ALA A 175 23.25 9.99 -3.17
CA ALA A 175 21.95 10.32 -2.59
C ALA A 175 20.75 9.89 -3.47
N LYS A 176 20.86 8.76 -4.17
CA LYS A 176 19.79 8.19 -4.97
C LYS A 176 19.21 6.95 -4.25
N PRO A 177 17.87 6.83 -4.10
CA PRO A 177 17.26 5.69 -3.45
C PRO A 177 17.46 4.39 -4.25
N ALA A 178 17.63 3.26 -3.57
CA ALA A 178 17.88 1.97 -4.24
C ALA A 178 16.77 1.58 -5.23
N ARG A 179 15.50 1.98 -5.00
CA ARG A 179 14.37 1.72 -5.91
C ARG A 179 14.60 2.24 -7.33
N SER A 180 15.29 3.36 -7.50
CA SER A 180 15.59 3.90 -8.83
C SER A 180 16.60 3.03 -9.60
N LEU A 181 17.57 2.42 -8.91
CA LEU A 181 18.52 1.46 -9.51
C LEU A 181 17.81 0.15 -9.90
N LEU A 182 16.84 -0.32 -9.09
CA LEU A 182 16.15 -1.58 -9.35
C LEU A 182 15.49 -1.64 -10.74
N LYS A 183 15.09 -0.51 -11.30
CA LYS A 183 14.49 -0.46 -12.65
C LYS A 183 15.43 -1.00 -13.73
N SER A 184 16.73 -0.80 -13.57
CA SER A 184 17.76 -1.21 -14.53
C SER A 184 18.32 -2.61 -14.27
N LEU A 185 17.98 -3.25 -13.16
CA LEU A 185 18.49 -4.57 -12.78
C LEU A 185 17.70 -5.70 -13.44
N GLY A 186 18.36 -6.85 -13.67
CA GLY A 186 17.70 -8.08 -14.07
C GLY A 186 16.89 -8.73 -12.92
N ASP A 187 16.03 -9.67 -13.27
CA ASP A 187 15.10 -10.30 -12.30
C ASP A 187 15.83 -11.03 -11.16
N GLU A 188 16.94 -11.67 -11.45
CA GLU A 188 17.75 -12.35 -10.42
C GLU A 188 18.40 -11.34 -9.45
N GLU A 189 18.91 -10.22 -9.96
CA GLU A 189 19.44 -9.15 -9.11
C GLU A 189 18.34 -8.48 -8.28
N LYS A 190 17.11 -8.29 -8.83
CA LYS A 190 15.95 -7.80 -8.09
C LYS A 190 15.55 -8.74 -6.96
N LYS A 191 15.56 -10.05 -7.20
CA LYS A 191 15.30 -11.04 -6.14
C LYS A 191 16.37 -10.97 -5.05
N LEU A 192 17.62 -10.86 -5.45
CA LEU A 192 18.74 -10.76 -4.52
C LEU A 192 18.69 -9.46 -3.70
N ALA A 193 18.35 -8.32 -4.31
CA ALA A 193 18.23 -7.03 -3.63
C ALA A 193 17.19 -7.06 -2.49
N ARG A 194 16.12 -7.85 -2.63
CA ARG A 194 15.12 -8.03 -1.57
C ARG A 194 15.69 -8.66 -0.30
N THR A 195 16.71 -9.50 -0.43
CA THR A 195 17.37 -10.15 0.73
C THR A 195 18.21 -9.18 1.56
N PHE A 196 18.51 -8.01 1.03
CA PHE A 196 19.25 -6.98 1.77
C PHE A 196 18.38 -6.15 2.70
N HIS A 197 17.05 -6.26 2.59
CA HIS A 197 16.07 -5.55 3.41
C HIS A 197 16.31 -4.04 3.51
N LEU A 198 16.63 -3.41 2.36
CA LEU A 198 16.86 -1.98 2.28
C LEU A 198 15.55 -1.20 2.39
N LEU A 199 15.60 -0.06 3.09
CA LEU A 199 14.46 0.82 3.29
C LEU A 199 14.03 1.49 1.99
N THR A 200 15.01 1.94 1.20
CA THR A 200 14.76 2.64 -0.05
C THR A 200 14.41 1.74 -1.24
N THR A 201 14.30 0.41 -1.03
CA THR A 201 13.70 -0.50 -2.00
C THR A 201 12.18 -0.62 -1.84
N LYS A 202 11.63 -0.16 -0.70
CA LYS A 202 10.18 -0.20 -0.47
C LYS A 202 9.44 0.63 -1.49
N PRO A 203 8.25 0.17 -1.94
CA PRO A 203 7.36 0.97 -2.77
C PRO A 203 6.96 2.27 -2.06
N VAL A 204 6.89 3.36 -2.81
CA VAL A 204 6.53 4.69 -2.28
C VAL A 204 5.37 5.27 -3.08
N MET A 205 4.40 5.87 -2.38
CA MET A 205 3.46 6.81 -2.95
C MET A 205 3.61 8.17 -2.26
N TYR A 206 3.50 9.23 -3.03
CA TYR A 206 3.44 10.59 -2.53
C TYR A 206 1.98 11.01 -2.37
N ILE A 207 1.61 11.39 -1.15
CA ILE A 207 0.31 12.01 -0.87
C ILE A 207 0.54 13.52 -0.86
N ALA A 208 0.19 14.15 -1.98
CA ALA A 208 0.35 15.58 -2.15
C ALA A 208 -0.82 16.30 -1.48
N ASN A 209 -0.57 16.90 -0.31
CA ASN A 209 -1.57 17.68 0.40
C ASN A 209 -1.69 19.06 -0.24
N VAL A 210 -2.82 19.31 -0.93
CA VAL A 210 -3.11 20.53 -1.67
C VAL A 210 -4.20 21.35 -0.98
N ALA A 211 -4.33 22.62 -1.36
CA ALA A 211 -5.47 23.45 -0.99
C ALA A 211 -6.74 23.00 -1.76
N GLU A 212 -7.90 23.52 -1.38
CA GLU A 212 -9.19 23.17 -1.98
C GLU A 212 -9.23 23.40 -3.50
N ASP A 213 -8.56 24.46 -3.97
CA ASP A 213 -8.40 24.85 -5.38
C ASP A 213 -7.04 24.41 -5.99
N GLY A 214 -6.24 23.62 -5.25
CA GLY A 214 -4.87 23.30 -5.58
C GLY A 214 -4.66 21.99 -6.35
N PHE A 215 -5.71 21.37 -6.90
CA PHE A 215 -5.61 20.13 -7.66
C PHE A 215 -5.10 20.35 -9.09
N GLU A 216 -5.29 21.56 -9.63
CA GLU A 216 -4.83 21.96 -10.95
C GLU A 216 -3.98 23.23 -10.85
N ASN A 217 -3.13 23.47 -11.86
CA ASN A 217 -2.26 24.67 -11.93
C ASN A 217 -1.43 24.92 -10.66
N ASN A 218 -0.95 23.86 -10.03
CA ASN A 218 -0.20 23.90 -8.79
C ASN A 218 1.28 23.52 -9.03
N PRO A 219 2.20 24.52 -9.03
CA PRO A 219 3.63 24.25 -9.27
C PRO A 219 4.25 23.28 -8.26
N HIS A 220 3.81 23.30 -7.00
CA HIS A 220 4.29 22.37 -5.97
C HIS A 220 3.87 20.94 -6.28
N LEU A 221 2.63 20.73 -6.72
CA LEU A 221 2.15 19.41 -7.14
C LEU A 221 2.89 18.92 -8.38
N ASP A 222 3.21 19.80 -9.34
CA ASP A 222 3.94 19.44 -10.55
C ASP A 222 5.36 18.95 -10.22
N VAL A 223 6.02 19.56 -9.24
CA VAL A 223 7.31 19.09 -8.73
C VAL A 223 7.23 17.67 -8.18
N VAL A 224 6.21 17.37 -7.37
CA VAL A 224 6.00 16.03 -6.81
C VAL A 224 5.73 15.00 -7.92
N LYS A 225 4.92 15.36 -8.92
CA LYS A 225 4.63 14.49 -10.08
C LYS A 225 5.91 14.17 -10.87
N ALA A 226 6.78 15.16 -11.09
CA ALA A 226 8.03 14.97 -11.81
C ALA A 226 8.98 14.00 -11.05
N ILE A 227 9.12 14.16 -9.73
CA ILE A 227 9.92 13.26 -8.89
C ILE A 227 9.34 11.83 -8.94
N ALA A 228 8.03 11.70 -8.79
CA ALA A 228 7.37 10.40 -8.80
C ALA A 228 7.52 9.68 -10.15
N GLU A 229 7.45 10.40 -11.27
CA GLU A 229 7.67 9.84 -12.62
C GLU A 229 9.09 9.29 -12.76
N GLU A 230 10.10 10.04 -12.31
CA GLU A 230 11.49 9.62 -12.32
C GLU A 230 11.71 8.32 -11.49
N GLU A 231 11.11 8.27 -10.31
CA GLU A 231 11.22 7.12 -9.41
C GLU A 231 10.27 5.95 -9.75
N GLY A 232 9.21 6.19 -10.54
CA GLY A 232 8.14 5.24 -10.79
C GLY A 232 7.22 5.06 -9.59
N ALA A 233 7.07 6.12 -8.79
CA ALA A 233 6.18 6.18 -7.65
C ALA A 233 4.79 6.67 -8.06
N LEU A 234 3.80 6.47 -7.19
CA LEU A 234 2.44 7.00 -7.37
C LEU A 234 2.32 8.38 -6.71
N VAL A 235 1.46 9.25 -7.27
CA VAL A 235 1.07 10.53 -6.65
C VAL A 235 -0.43 10.55 -6.47
N VAL A 236 -0.87 10.87 -5.26
CA VAL A 236 -2.29 11.03 -4.93
C VAL A 236 -2.48 12.43 -4.35
N PRO A 237 -3.03 13.38 -5.13
CA PRO A 237 -3.40 14.69 -4.60
C PRO A 237 -4.63 14.55 -3.69
N VAL A 238 -4.55 15.13 -2.50
CA VAL A 238 -5.62 15.13 -1.49
C VAL A 238 -5.66 16.48 -0.80
N CYS A 239 -6.83 17.02 -0.55
CA CYS A 239 -6.97 18.16 0.37
C CYS A 239 -7.32 17.63 1.76
N ASN A 240 -6.34 17.54 2.63
CA ASN A 240 -6.53 16.95 3.97
C ASN A 240 -7.56 17.72 4.82
N LYS A 241 -7.77 19.00 4.54
CA LYS A 241 -8.82 19.81 5.18
C LYS A 241 -10.21 19.30 4.80
N ILE A 242 -10.47 19.12 3.50
CA ILE A 242 -11.74 18.55 3.00
C ILE A 242 -11.97 17.16 3.56
N GLU A 243 -10.93 16.31 3.55
CA GLU A 243 -11.05 14.95 4.08
C GLU A 243 -11.37 14.91 5.57
N ALA A 244 -10.81 15.83 6.34
CA ALA A 244 -11.13 15.96 7.77
C ALA A 244 -12.59 16.40 7.98
N GLU A 245 -13.11 17.30 7.15
CA GLU A 245 -14.51 17.72 7.18
C GLU A 245 -15.45 16.56 6.80
N ILE A 246 -15.15 15.82 5.74
CA ILE A 246 -15.89 14.61 5.33
C ILE A 246 -15.93 13.57 6.47
N ALA A 247 -14.80 13.35 7.13
CA ALA A 247 -14.70 12.38 8.22
C ALA A 247 -15.51 12.75 9.48
N GLU A 248 -15.97 13.99 9.62
CA GLU A 248 -16.87 14.43 10.70
C GLU A 248 -18.36 14.22 10.37
N LEU A 249 -18.70 13.89 9.10
CA LEU A 249 -20.07 13.67 8.68
C LEU A 249 -20.49 12.23 9.01
N ASP A 250 -21.51 12.09 9.83
CA ASP A 250 -22.04 10.78 10.24
C ASP A 250 -23.16 10.28 9.31
N ASP A 251 -23.77 11.18 8.53
CA ASP A 251 -24.88 10.88 7.65
C ASP A 251 -24.44 10.73 6.20
N ALA A 252 -24.83 9.62 5.56
CA ALA A 252 -24.44 9.33 4.18
C ALA A 252 -25.05 10.32 3.16
N GLU A 253 -26.24 10.87 3.42
CA GLU A 253 -26.88 11.86 2.54
C GLU A 253 -26.16 13.20 2.67
N GLU A 254 -25.80 13.61 3.89
CA GLU A 254 -24.98 14.81 4.12
C GLU A 254 -23.61 14.71 3.45
N MET A 255 -22.97 13.55 3.57
CA MET A 255 -21.69 13.27 2.90
C MET A 255 -21.83 13.40 1.37
N GLN A 256 -22.87 12.79 0.79
CA GLN A 256 -23.11 12.84 -0.65
C GLN A 256 -23.35 14.28 -1.12
N MET A 257 -24.14 15.05 -0.40
CA MET A 257 -24.39 16.48 -0.70
C MET A 257 -23.12 17.31 -0.60
N PHE A 258 -22.27 17.06 0.39
CA PHE A 258 -21.00 17.74 0.55
C PHE A 258 -20.07 17.45 -0.63
N LEU A 259 -19.90 16.18 -1.01
CA LEU A 259 -19.08 15.77 -2.16
C LEU A 259 -19.57 16.41 -3.46
N GLU A 260 -20.89 16.42 -3.71
CA GLU A 260 -21.48 17.08 -4.88
C GLU A 260 -21.21 18.58 -4.90
N SER A 261 -21.30 19.25 -3.74
CA SER A 261 -21.02 20.68 -3.63
C SER A 261 -19.56 21.01 -3.95
N MET A 262 -18.64 20.07 -3.71
CA MET A 262 -17.20 20.19 -4.01
C MET A 262 -16.83 19.66 -5.41
N GLY A 263 -17.80 19.16 -6.18
CA GLY A 263 -17.55 18.54 -7.48
C GLY A 263 -16.75 17.22 -7.39
N MET A 264 -16.84 16.52 -6.26
CA MET A 264 -16.15 15.26 -6.00
C MET A 264 -17.12 14.08 -6.14
N GLU A 265 -16.69 13.02 -6.80
CA GLU A 265 -17.47 11.78 -6.90
C GLU A 265 -17.34 10.90 -5.64
N GLU A 266 -16.21 11.01 -4.95
CA GLU A 266 -15.90 10.22 -3.75
C GLU A 266 -14.87 10.95 -2.87
N PRO A 267 -14.72 10.56 -1.59
CA PRO A 267 -13.65 11.05 -0.74
C PRO A 267 -12.26 10.78 -1.34
N GLY A 268 -11.33 11.74 -1.23
CA GLY A 268 -9.95 11.57 -1.69
C GLY A 268 -9.21 10.45 -0.97
N LEU A 269 -9.58 10.15 0.27
CA LEU A 269 -9.07 9.01 1.04
C LEU A 269 -9.29 7.67 0.34
N ASN A 270 -10.39 7.50 -0.39
CA ASN A 270 -10.64 6.29 -1.18
C ASN A 270 -9.56 6.08 -2.25
N ARG A 271 -9.08 7.17 -2.86
CA ARG A 271 -7.98 7.14 -3.81
C ARG A 271 -6.66 6.77 -3.15
N VAL A 272 -6.41 7.26 -1.93
CA VAL A 272 -5.23 6.89 -1.12
C VAL A 272 -5.23 5.39 -0.82
N ILE A 273 -6.36 4.85 -0.38
CA ILE A 273 -6.50 3.44 -0.04
C ILE A 273 -6.27 2.57 -1.28
N ARG A 274 -6.89 2.91 -2.42
CA ARG A 274 -6.68 2.17 -3.69
C ARG A 274 -5.26 2.28 -4.20
N ALA A 275 -4.63 3.46 -4.09
CA ALA A 275 -3.24 3.65 -4.47
C ALA A 275 -2.30 2.79 -3.63
N GLY A 276 -2.52 2.69 -2.32
CA GLY A 276 -1.78 1.78 -1.44
C GLY A 276 -1.93 0.32 -1.84
N TYR A 277 -3.13 -0.08 -2.20
CA TYR A 277 -3.44 -1.43 -2.69
C TYR A 277 -2.70 -1.75 -4.00
N GLN A 278 -2.75 -0.82 -4.95
CA GLN A 278 -2.00 -0.91 -6.21
C GLN A 278 -0.49 -0.92 -5.99
N LEU A 279 0.01 -0.07 -5.10
CA LEU A 279 1.43 0.05 -4.76
C LEU A 279 2.02 -1.27 -4.26
N LEU A 280 1.24 -2.01 -3.48
CA LEU A 280 1.60 -3.32 -2.93
C LEU A 280 1.36 -4.48 -3.90
N ASN A 281 0.93 -4.18 -5.13
CA ASN A 281 0.59 -5.16 -6.15
C ASN A 281 -0.45 -6.18 -5.68
N LEU A 282 -1.52 -5.66 -5.06
CA LEU A 282 -2.63 -6.43 -4.52
C LEU A 282 -3.83 -6.42 -5.46
N GLN A 283 -4.63 -7.47 -5.36
CA GLN A 283 -5.92 -7.60 -6.03
C GLN A 283 -6.93 -8.28 -5.12
N THR A 284 -8.20 -8.21 -5.51
CA THR A 284 -9.32 -8.74 -4.73
C THR A 284 -9.98 -9.89 -5.46
N TYR A 285 -10.28 -10.98 -4.75
CA TYR A 285 -11.27 -11.96 -5.13
C TYR A 285 -12.38 -12.02 -4.10
N PHE A 286 -13.50 -12.62 -4.44
CA PHE A 286 -14.69 -12.69 -3.60
C PHE A 286 -15.08 -14.13 -3.30
N THR A 287 -15.65 -14.34 -2.13
CA THR A 287 -16.46 -15.51 -1.81
C THR A 287 -17.90 -15.05 -1.59
N ALA A 288 -18.87 -15.74 -2.20
CA ALA A 288 -20.26 -15.36 -2.14
C ALA A 288 -21.12 -16.55 -1.67
N GLY A 289 -21.74 -16.39 -0.50
CA GLY A 289 -22.61 -17.39 0.10
C GLY A 289 -23.69 -16.75 0.95
N VAL A 290 -24.72 -17.51 1.30
CA VAL A 290 -25.88 -17.03 2.08
C VAL A 290 -25.48 -16.46 3.44
N LYS A 291 -24.46 -17.04 4.07
CA LYS A 291 -23.98 -16.55 5.37
C LYS A 291 -23.11 -15.30 5.24
N GLU A 292 -22.31 -15.23 4.17
CA GLU A 292 -21.31 -14.20 4.03
C GLU A 292 -20.99 -13.95 2.55
N VAL A 293 -20.91 -12.67 2.18
CA VAL A 293 -20.20 -12.20 0.99
C VAL A 293 -18.96 -11.46 1.48
N ARG A 294 -17.79 -11.89 1.03
CA ARG A 294 -16.53 -11.36 1.52
C ARG A 294 -15.53 -11.10 0.41
N ALA A 295 -14.85 -9.98 0.51
CA ALA A 295 -13.69 -9.65 -0.30
C ALA A 295 -12.41 -10.14 0.37
N TRP A 296 -11.48 -10.69 -0.42
CA TRP A 296 -10.21 -11.23 0.03
C TRP A 296 -9.06 -10.60 -0.73
N THR A 297 -7.98 -10.29 -0.03
CA THR A 297 -6.77 -9.71 -0.62
C THR A 297 -5.78 -10.79 -1.01
N VAL A 298 -5.29 -10.73 -2.25
CA VAL A 298 -4.17 -11.56 -2.74
C VAL A 298 -3.19 -10.71 -3.53
N LYS A 299 -1.96 -11.18 -3.67
CA LYS A 299 -1.00 -10.58 -4.60
C LYS A 299 -1.40 -10.88 -6.04
N VAL A 300 -1.18 -9.93 -6.92
CA VAL A 300 -1.31 -10.15 -8.37
C VAL A 300 -0.39 -11.29 -8.77
N GLY A 301 -0.90 -12.25 -9.54
CA GLY A 301 -0.18 -13.47 -9.92
C GLY A 301 -0.32 -14.64 -8.94
N ALA A 302 -1.10 -14.49 -7.86
CA ALA A 302 -1.37 -15.58 -6.93
C ALA A 302 -2.14 -16.73 -7.62
N THR A 303 -1.75 -17.96 -7.30
CA THR A 303 -2.46 -19.16 -7.74
C THR A 303 -3.70 -19.45 -6.90
N ALA A 304 -4.61 -20.28 -7.40
CA ALA A 304 -5.82 -20.67 -6.67
C ALA A 304 -5.51 -21.31 -5.28
N PRO A 305 -4.51 -22.19 -5.12
CA PRO A 305 -4.12 -22.68 -3.78
C PRO A 305 -3.64 -21.56 -2.84
N GLN A 306 -2.83 -20.62 -3.34
CA GLN A 306 -2.38 -19.48 -2.55
C GLN A 306 -3.55 -18.57 -2.12
N ALA A 307 -4.53 -18.37 -2.99
CA ALA A 307 -5.76 -17.66 -2.64
C ALA A 307 -6.58 -18.41 -1.56
N ALA A 308 -6.71 -19.73 -1.69
CA ALA A 308 -7.35 -20.56 -0.66
C ALA A 308 -6.61 -20.45 0.70
N GLY A 309 -5.27 -20.35 0.66
CA GLY A 309 -4.40 -20.17 1.82
C GLY A 309 -4.63 -18.87 2.59
N VAL A 310 -5.13 -17.82 1.91
CA VAL A 310 -5.51 -16.56 2.55
C VAL A 310 -6.71 -16.76 3.50
N ILE A 311 -7.62 -17.66 3.16
CA ILE A 311 -8.76 -18.01 4.02
C ILE A 311 -8.28 -18.84 5.20
N HIS A 312 -7.55 -19.91 4.93
CA HIS A 312 -6.95 -20.78 5.94
C HIS A 312 -5.80 -21.61 5.34
N THR A 313 -4.72 -21.79 6.07
CA THR A 313 -3.55 -22.55 5.61
C THR A 313 -3.85 -24.00 5.22
N ASP A 314 -4.84 -24.63 5.87
CA ASP A 314 -5.28 -25.98 5.51
C ASP A 314 -5.97 -26.05 4.16
N PHE A 315 -6.62 -24.96 3.73
CA PHE A 315 -7.25 -24.88 2.41
C PHE A 315 -6.20 -24.88 1.29
N GLU A 316 -5.05 -24.26 1.53
CA GLU A 316 -3.93 -24.31 0.59
C GLU A 316 -3.35 -25.73 0.50
N LYS A 317 -3.07 -26.36 1.67
CA LYS A 317 -2.49 -27.70 1.75
C LYS A 317 -3.40 -28.77 1.18
N GLY A 318 -4.68 -28.71 1.52
CA GLY A 318 -5.71 -29.64 1.07
C GLY A 318 -6.40 -29.27 -0.25
N PHE A 319 -5.90 -28.26 -0.98
CA PHE A 319 -6.54 -27.77 -2.19
C PHE A 319 -6.76 -28.87 -3.24
N ILE A 320 -8.01 -28.98 -3.71
CA ILE A 320 -8.41 -29.91 -4.77
C ILE A 320 -8.66 -29.14 -6.06
N ARG A 321 -9.56 -28.17 -6.03
CA ARG A 321 -9.96 -27.31 -7.15
C ARG A 321 -10.67 -26.05 -6.68
N ALA A 322 -10.76 -25.05 -7.55
CA ALA A 322 -11.58 -23.88 -7.36
C ALA A 322 -12.74 -23.85 -8.38
N GLU A 323 -13.91 -23.48 -7.91
CA GLU A 323 -15.06 -23.12 -8.74
C GLU A 323 -15.02 -21.61 -8.91
N VAL A 324 -14.94 -21.12 -10.15
CA VAL A 324 -14.67 -19.71 -10.45
C VAL A 324 -15.72 -19.16 -11.41
N ILE A 325 -16.26 -17.99 -11.05
CA ILE A 325 -17.12 -17.17 -11.93
C ILE A 325 -16.51 -15.78 -11.95
N ALA A 326 -16.30 -15.20 -13.13
CA ALA A 326 -15.87 -13.81 -13.22
C ALA A 326 -16.96 -12.89 -12.66
N TYR A 327 -16.56 -11.78 -11.99
CA TYR A 327 -17.49 -10.83 -11.41
C TYR A 327 -18.58 -10.38 -12.41
N ASP A 328 -18.18 -9.96 -13.61
CA ASP A 328 -19.12 -9.48 -14.63
C ASP A 328 -20.16 -10.55 -15.02
N ASP A 329 -19.72 -11.79 -15.16
CA ASP A 329 -20.62 -12.93 -15.44
C ASP A 329 -21.57 -13.20 -14.26
N PHE A 330 -21.08 -13.09 -13.02
CA PHE A 330 -21.91 -13.26 -11.83
C PHE A 330 -23.03 -12.22 -11.76
N ILE A 331 -22.71 -10.95 -12.08
CA ILE A 331 -23.68 -9.85 -12.11
C ILE A 331 -24.65 -10.03 -13.27
N GLN A 332 -24.13 -10.28 -14.50
CA GLN A 332 -24.93 -10.41 -15.71
C GLN A 332 -25.98 -11.53 -15.59
N PHE A 333 -25.58 -12.66 -15.06
CA PHE A 333 -26.45 -13.84 -14.91
C PHE A 333 -27.12 -13.95 -13.53
N LYS A 334 -27.09 -12.87 -12.73
CA LYS A 334 -27.80 -12.74 -11.45
C LYS A 334 -27.46 -13.85 -10.43
N GLY A 335 -26.18 -14.22 -10.38
CA GLY A 335 -25.67 -15.14 -9.38
C GLY A 335 -25.14 -16.46 -9.94
N GLU A 336 -24.80 -17.36 -9.02
CA GLU A 336 -24.13 -18.62 -9.33
C GLU A 336 -24.97 -19.54 -10.23
N ALA A 337 -26.27 -19.67 -9.95
CA ALA A 337 -27.15 -20.54 -10.71
C ALA A 337 -27.26 -20.10 -12.17
N GLY A 338 -27.53 -18.83 -12.43
CA GLY A 338 -27.59 -18.29 -13.77
C GLY A 338 -26.26 -18.36 -14.53
N ALA A 339 -25.15 -18.14 -13.86
CA ALA A 339 -23.83 -18.27 -14.43
C ALA A 339 -23.52 -19.74 -14.82
N LYS A 340 -23.96 -20.71 -14.02
CA LYS A 340 -23.84 -22.15 -14.35
C LYS A 340 -24.65 -22.51 -15.59
N GLU A 341 -25.91 -22.07 -15.66
CA GLU A 341 -26.77 -22.30 -16.82
C GLU A 341 -26.19 -21.68 -18.10
N ALA A 342 -25.56 -20.52 -17.97
CA ALA A 342 -24.90 -19.81 -19.08
C ALA A 342 -23.52 -20.39 -19.45
N GLY A 343 -23.03 -21.41 -18.75
CA GLY A 343 -21.71 -22.02 -18.99
C GLY A 343 -20.52 -21.14 -18.57
N LYS A 344 -20.76 -20.19 -17.65
CA LYS A 344 -19.74 -19.24 -17.14
C LYS A 344 -19.11 -19.68 -15.82
N TRP A 345 -19.55 -20.77 -15.26
CA TRP A 345 -18.95 -21.40 -14.09
C TRP A 345 -17.85 -22.36 -14.53
N ARG A 346 -16.64 -22.15 -14.00
CA ARG A 346 -15.44 -22.86 -14.41
C ARG A 346 -14.87 -23.66 -13.23
N LEU A 347 -14.28 -24.82 -13.55
CA LEU A 347 -13.48 -25.60 -12.63
C LEU A 347 -12.01 -25.36 -12.93
N GLU A 348 -11.27 -24.86 -11.96
CA GLU A 348 -9.88 -24.47 -12.11
C GLU A 348 -8.99 -25.27 -11.17
N GLY A 349 -7.81 -25.66 -11.66
CA GLY A 349 -6.81 -26.45 -10.93
C GLY A 349 -5.78 -25.60 -10.18
N LYS A 350 -4.71 -26.25 -9.75
CA LYS A 350 -3.64 -25.65 -8.92
C LYS A 350 -2.85 -24.53 -9.62
N ASP A 351 -2.78 -24.58 -10.96
CA ASP A 351 -1.99 -23.64 -11.74
C ASP A 351 -2.82 -22.40 -12.18
N TYR A 352 -4.10 -22.35 -11.81
CA TYR A 352 -4.94 -21.20 -12.12
C TYR A 352 -4.45 -19.95 -11.42
N ILE A 353 -4.19 -18.90 -12.20
CA ILE A 353 -3.84 -17.57 -11.68
C ILE A 353 -5.13 -16.79 -11.45
N VAL A 354 -5.36 -16.42 -10.19
CA VAL A 354 -6.53 -15.65 -9.77
C VAL A 354 -6.54 -14.29 -10.47
N LYS A 355 -7.72 -13.91 -10.97
CA LYS A 355 -7.95 -12.60 -11.59
C LYS A 355 -8.70 -11.70 -10.60
N ASP A 356 -8.43 -10.39 -10.71
CA ASP A 356 -9.16 -9.39 -9.93
C ASP A 356 -10.67 -9.49 -10.21
N GLY A 357 -11.47 -9.58 -9.16
CA GLY A 357 -12.92 -9.73 -9.24
C GLY A 357 -13.43 -11.17 -9.38
N ASP A 358 -12.58 -12.19 -9.43
CA ASP A 358 -13.07 -13.57 -9.44
C ASP A 358 -13.94 -13.87 -8.20
N VAL A 359 -15.10 -14.48 -8.44
CA VAL A 359 -15.95 -15.05 -7.37
C VAL A 359 -15.63 -16.53 -7.28
N MET A 360 -15.07 -16.96 -6.13
CA MET A 360 -14.44 -18.26 -5.98
C MET A 360 -15.08 -19.09 -4.86
N HIS A 361 -15.14 -20.39 -5.10
CA HIS A 361 -15.47 -21.39 -4.07
C HIS A 361 -14.41 -22.48 -4.11
N PHE A 362 -13.71 -22.70 -3.00
CA PHE A 362 -12.64 -23.69 -2.92
C PHE A 362 -13.15 -25.04 -2.44
N ARG A 363 -12.70 -26.10 -3.12
CA ARG A 363 -12.86 -27.48 -2.68
C ARG A 363 -11.52 -27.97 -2.17
N PHE A 364 -11.51 -28.46 -0.95
CA PHE A 364 -10.33 -28.94 -0.25
C PHE A 364 -10.67 -30.18 0.59
N ASN A 365 -9.64 -30.95 0.89
CA ASN A 365 -9.71 -32.08 1.80
C ASN A 365 -8.62 -31.91 2.85
N VAL A 366 -9.02 -31.94 4.12
CA VAL A 366 -8.11 -31.77 5.28
C VAL A 366 -8.07 -33.07 6.05
#